data_043a26e7143d3efb4e9d096a2e65d7ed
#
_entry.id   043a26e7143d3efb4e9d096a2e65d7ed
#
_cell.length_a   1.000
_cell.length_b   1.000
_cell.length_c   1.000
_cell.angle_alpha   90.00
_cell.angle_beta   90.00
_cell.angle_gamma   90.00
#
_symmetry.space_group_name_H-M   'P 1'
#
loop_
_entity.id
_entity.type
_entity.pdbx_description
1 polymer ?
#
loop_
_entity_poly.entity_id
_entity_poly.type
_entity_poly.pdbx_seq_one_letter_code
_entity_poly.pdbx_strand_id
1 'polypeptide(L)'
;MSSWQTKTFPPEYAAIMTGTRHLWRRLLPLACLALAAVTAPAAWADDFEPSTVLAKAFPAMRDFRRAVRPEIAMLEARLDADEQAGADRSCLRQTVTELRWRLGSTGDVAAASRVRDRVRALAAAPATPAGTVQDADGSYGPCVEEWFWKVDASTDRFLTDAAPPVRPRLLDRVNDPARLDAYLRGLLTSDLQHQGVDHRKELNIASADLVRLVLRRRPLGYAWKPGLDAVVLKFIADAQSPTTGFFGERYWTDRATIQTDDLSMTFHMARYRDGAIGHWPELIRQLIAIKPKQYPHGWLDADGMTSHNNYDVVTLFRLGWPKIGADQRRAVSAEIAGLVDWTLGNALGPDGTLRARADGESWPDALYFTAGFLDEVGFLDPAKRYWTDQPLPDATRIRAGLVEQAKRLPKDDPMGKAALERLEIR
;
A
#
# COMPACT_ATOMS: atom_id res chain seq x y z
N MET A 1 15.34 -51.86 -9.81
CA MET A 1 16.13 -52.13 -11.03
C MET A 1 15.21 -52.00 -12.23
N SER A 2 15.17 -50.88 -12.91
CA SER A 2 14.59 -50.74 -14.26
C SER A 2 15.27 -49.54 -14.94
N SER A 3 15.83 -49.81 -16.06
CA SER A 3 16.76 -49.07 -16.88
C SER A 3 16.14 -47.84 -17.55
N TRP A 4 16.85 -46.72 -17.49
CA TRP A 4 16.61 -45.56 -18.32
C TRP A 4 17.24 -45.76 -19.71
N GLN A 5 16.41 -45.84 -20.75
CA GLN A 5 16.87 -45.79 -22.14
C GLN A 5 16.94 -44.33 -22.60
N THR A 6 18.14 -43.90 -22.94
CA THR A 6 18.44 -42.67 -23.69
C THR A 6 17.93 -42.77 -25.12
N LYS A 7 17.00 -41.91 -25.53
CA LYS A 7 16.61 -41.73 -26.94
C LYS A 7 17.54 -40.72 -27.59
N THR A 8 18.33 -41.18 -28.54
CA THR A 8 19.14 -40.40 -29.48
C THR A 8 18.24 -39.81 -30.56
N PHE A 9 18.42 -38.50 -30.86
CA PHE A 9 17.78 -37.80 -31.97
C PHE A 9 18.49 -38.08 -33.30
N PRO A 10 17.76 -38.16 -34.45
CA PRO A 10 18.34 -38.42 -35.76
C PRO A 10 19.09 -37.17 -36.32
N PRO A 11 20.10 -37.38 -37.20
CA PRO A 11 21.01 -36.32 -37.66
C PRO A 11 20.58 -35.72 -39.00
N GLU A 12 19.49 -34.93 -39.05
CA GLU A 12 19.02 -34.28 -40.30
C GLU A 12 18.87 -32.74 -40.23
N TYR A 13 19.49 -32.07 -39.29
CA TYR A 13 19.47 -30.57 -39.22
C TYR A 13 20.86 -29.92 -39.27
N ALA A 14 21.81 -30.48 -40.02
CA ALA A 14 23.18 -29.94 -40.13
C ALA A 14 23.52 -29.43 -41.53
N ALA A 15 22.61 -28.85 -42.31
CA ALA A 15 22.92 -28.40 -43.67
C ALA A 15 22.14 -27.16 -44.15
N ILE A 16 21.97 -26.12 -43.35
CA ILE A 16 21.54 -24.79 -43.84
C ILE A 16 22.22 -23.67 -42.99
N MET A 17 23.50 -23.61 -42.91
CA MET A 17 24.24 -22.47 -42.32
C MET A 17 25.64 -22.27 -42.99
N THR A 18 25.68 -22.36 -44.30
CA THR A 18 26.89 -21.96 -45.05
C THR A 18 26.47 -21.18 -46.28
N GLY A 19 26.26 -19.87 -46.14
CA GLY A 19 25.99 -19.07 -47.32
C GLY A 19 25.48 -17.66 -47.10
N THR A 20 25.97 -16.88 -46.10
CA THR A 20 25.76 -15.42 -46.10
C THR A 20 26.77 -14.74 -45.16
N ARG A 21 28.09 -14.88 -45.44
CA ARG A 21 29.15 -14.22 -44.63
C ARG A 21 29.66 -12.88 -45.17
N HIS A 22 29.01 -12.24 -46.15
CA HIS A 22 29.61 -11.04 -46.78
C HIS A 22 28.76 -9.79 -46.83
N LEU A 23 27.58 -9.72 -46.21
CA LEU A 23 26.76 -8.47 -46.25
C LEU A 23 26.54 -7.75 -44.92
N TRP A 24 27.08 -8.23 -43.80
CA TRP A 24 26.81 -7.65 -42.45
C TRP A 24 27.96 -6.79 -41.88
N ARG A 25 28.97 -6.42 -42.68
CA ARG A 25 30.11 -5.62 -42.19
C ARG A 25 29.99 -4.10 -42.34
N ARG A 26 28.87 -3.55 -42.82
CA ARG A 26 28.76 -2.07 -43.03
C ARG A 26 27.59 -1.37 -42.34
N LEU A 27 26.80 -2.05 -41.46
CA LEU A 27 25.65 -1.42 -40.78
C LEU A 27 25.69 -1.56 -39.24
N LEU A 28 26.85 -1.76 -38.65
CA LEU A 28 27.03 -1.98 -37.21
C LEU A 28 27.86 -0.89 -36.50
N PRO A 29 27.61 0.43 -36.69
CA PRO A 29 27.90 1.30 -35.58
C PRO A 29 26.77 2.22 -35.10
N LEU A 30 25.51 2.06 -35.57
CA LEU A 30 24.42 2.97 -35.14
C LEU A 30 23.30 2.28 -34.34
N ALA A 31 23.32 0.96 -34.17
CA ALA A 31 22.29 0.22 -33.42
C ALA A 31 22.69 -0.14 -31.98
N CYS A 32 23.95 0.10 -31.57
CA CYS A 32 24.43 -0.26 -30.21
C CYS A 32 24.39 0.89 -29.18
N LEU A 33 23.81 2.04 -29.51
CA LEU A 33 23.71 3.17 -28.58
C LEU A 33 22.29 3.35 -27.97
N ALA A 34 21.33 2.47 -28.28
CA ALA A 34 19.95 2.58 -27.80
C ALA A 34 19.51 1.48 -26.83
N LEU A 35 20.38 0.57 -26.36
CA LEU A 35 20.02 -0.53 -25.45
C LEU A 35 21.01 -0.71 -24.29
N ALA A 36 21.48 0.36 -23.72
CA ALA A 36 22.09 0.33 -22.41
C ALA A 36 21.17 1.03 -21.39
N ALA A 37 19.89 0.59 -21.33
CA ALA A 37 19.22 0.59 -20.04
C ALA A 37 19.94 -0.51 -19.24
N VAL A 38 21.00 -0.12 -18.54
CA VAL A 38 21.68 -0.99 -17.57
C VAL A 38 20.63 -1.25 -16.49
N THR A 39 19.91 -2.37 -16.63
CA THR A 39 19.20 -2.93 -15.50
C THR A 39 20.29 -3.27 -14.49
N ALA A 40 20.35 -2.53 -13.38
CA ALA A 40 21.20 -2.90 -12.27
C ALA A 40 20.92 -4.37 -11.94
N PRO A 41 21.96 -5.20 -11.68
CA PRO A 41 21.72 -6.57 -11.30
C PRO A 41 20.83 -6.60 -10.06
N ALA A 42 19.86 -7.53 -10.03
CA ALA A 42 18.83 -7.64 -8.98
C ALA A 42 19.38 -7.62 -7.53
N ALA A 43 20.61 -8.06 -7.34
CA ALA A 43 21.31 -8.02 -6.05
C ALA A 43 21.49 -6.61 -5.45
N TRP A 44 21.42 -5.54 -6.24
CA TRP A 44 21.53 -4.17 -5.73
C TRP A 44 20.18 -3.60 -5.24
N ALA A 45 19.08 -4.13 -5.70
CA ALA A 45 17.75 -3.69 -5.29
C ALA A 45 17.39 -4.25 -3.90
N ASP A 46 17.93 -5.40 -3.51
CA ASP A 46 17.65 -6.03 -2.23
C ASP A 46 18.31 -5.31 -1.04
N ASP A 47 19.45 -4.61 -1.26
CA ASP A 47 20.18 -3.86 -0.22
C ASP A 47 19.88 -2.34 -0.24
N PHE A 48 19.02 -1.87 -1.15
CA PHE A 48 18.70 -0.46 -1.27
C PHE A 48 17.67 -0.04 -0.21
N GLU A 49 18.13 0.74 0.77
CA GLU A 49 17.30 1.25 1.87
C GLU A 49 17.16 2.78 1.75
N PRO A 50 16.01 3.29 1.28
CA PRO A 50 15.78 4.73 1.06
C PRO A 50 16.08 5.58 2.27
N SER A 51 15.67 5.14 3.47
CA SER A 51 15.86 5.87 4.72
C SER A 51 17.33 6.04 5.09
N THR A 52 18.16 5.07 4.73
CA THR A 52 19.62 5.13 4.93
C THR A 52 20.28 6.12 3.98
N VAL A 53 19.86 6.17 2.72
CA VAL A 53 20.37 7.14 1.73
C VAL A 53 20.00 8.56 2.17
N LEU A 54 18.73 8.79 2.52
CA LEU A 54 18.26 10.08 2.99
C LEU A 54 18.99 10.53 4.27
N ALA A 55 19.20 9.64 5.24
CA ALA A 55 19.90 9.94 6.48
C ALA A 55 21.38 10.32 6.28
N LYS A 56 22.04 9.79 5.24
CA LYS A 56 23.40 10.18 4.84
C LYS A 56 23.43 11.54 4.16
N ALA A 57 22.50 11.80 3.25
CA ALA A 57 22.42 13.04 2.50
C ALA A 57 21.99 14.23 3.38
N PHE A 58 21.13 13.98 4.38
CA PHE A 58 20.55 15.01 5.26
C PHE A 58 20.83 14.71 6.75
N PRO A 59 22.08 14.89 7.22
CA PRO A 59 22.46 14.54 8.59
C PRO A 59 21.71 15.31 9.66
N ALA A 60 21.31 16.56 9.39
CA ALA A 60 20.51 17.36 10.32
C ALA A 60 19.14 16.72 10.60
N MET A 61 18.48 16.17 9.58
CA MET A 61 17.22 15.44 9.75
C MET A 61 17.42 14.13 10.49
N ARG A 62 18.49 13.40 10.20
CA ARG A 62 18.85 12.18 10.95
C ARG A 62 18.99 12.46 12.44
N ASP A 63 19.70 13.52 12.79
CA ASP A 63 19.94 13.89 14.19
C ASP A 63 18.68 14.40 14.87
N PHE A 64 17.86 15.18 14.16
CA PHE A 64 16.54 15.61 14.63
C PHE A 64 15.60 14.42 14.87
N ARG A 65 15.52 13.46 13.94
CA ARG A 65 14.74 12.21 14.08
C ARG A 65 15.16 11.44 15.32
N ARG A 66 16.47 11.31 15.56
CA ARG A 66 17.00 10.62 16.76
C ARG A 66 16.56 11.31 18.04
N ALA A 67 16.57 12.63 18.08
CA ALA A 67 16.15 13.41 19.25
C ALA A 67 14.64 13.32 19.54
N VAL A 68 13.80 13.23 18.48
CA VAL A 68 12.33 13.24 18.60
C VAL A 68 11.74 11.83 18.82
N ARG A 69 12.45 10.77 18.42
CA ARG A 69 11.97 9.38 18.49
C ARG A 69 11.42 8.95 19.87
N PRO A 70 12.08 9.26 21.02
CA PRO A 70 11.54 8.89 22.33
C PRO A 70 10.22 9.61 22.65
N GLU A 71 10.08 10.87 22.21
CA GLU A 71 8.86 11.64 22.37
C GLU A 71 7.68 11.01 21.60
N ILE A 72 7.91 10.60 20.37
CA ILE A 72 6.90 9.91 19.55
C ILE A 72 6.46 8.60 20.22
N ALA A 73 7.39 7.75 20.64
CA ALA A 73 7.06 6.48 21.28
C ALA A 73 6.20 6.66 22.56
N MET A 74 6.52 7.68 23.36
CA MET A 74 5.71 8.01 24.55
C MET A 74 4.30 8.49 24.18
N LEU A 75 4.18 9.28 23.12
CA LEU A 75 2.89 9.80 22.64
C LEU A 75 2.03 8.67 22.07
N GLU A 76 2.62 7.73 21.32
CA GLU A 76 1.90 6.59 20.77
C GLU A 76 1.37 5.66 21.87
N ALA A 77 2.17 5.37 22.88
CA ALA A 77 1.72 4.59 24.04
C ALA A 77 0.54 5.26 24.78
N ARG A 78 0.54 6.59 24.86
CA ARG A 78 -0.57 7.36 25.44
C ARG A 78 -1.80 7.34 24.54
N LEU A 79 -1.63 7.52 23.23
CA LEU A 79 -2.73 7.43 22.24
C LEU A 79 -3.43 6.07 22.32
N ASP A 80 -2.66 5.00 22.44
CA ASP A 80 -3.20 3.65 22.57
C ASP A 80 -4.03 3.47 23.85
N ALA A 81 -3.54 4.02 24.97
CA ALA A 81 -4.28 3.98 26.23
C ALA A 81 -5.57 4.80 26.18
N ASP A 82 -5.51 6.01 25.59
CA ASP A 82 -6.66 6.90 25.43
C ASP A 82 -7.74 6.25 24.53
N GLU A 83 -7.35 5.63 23.41
CA GLU A 83 -8.26 4.92 22.48
C GLU A 83 -8.91 3.70 23.14
N GLN A 84 -8.15 2.91 23.91
CA GLN A 84 -8.69 1.79 24.68
C GLN A 84 -9.70 2.24 25.75
N ALA A 85 -9.52 3.45 26.28
CA ALA A 85 -10.47 4.10 27.20
C ALA A 85 -11.67 4.76 26.47
N GLY A 86 -11.75 4.66 25.14
CA GLY A 86 -12.82 5.23 24.31
C GLY A 86 -12.70 6.72 24.01
N ALA A 87 -11.54 7.33 24.24
CA ALA A 87 -11.30 8.73 23.88
C ALA A 87 -10.93 8.88 22.41
N ASP A 88 -11.59 9.80 21.70
CA ASP A 88 -11.25 10.11 20.30
C ASP A 88 -10.06 11.07 20.23
N ARG A 89 -8.90 10.53 19.94
CA ARG A 89 -7.62 11.23 19.70
C ARG A 89 -7.20 11.21 18.23
N SER A 90 -8.12 10.95 17.32
CA SER A 90 -7.80 10.77 15.88
C SER A 90 -7.04 11.95 15.26
N CYS A 91 -7.33 13.19 15.68
CA CYS A 91 -6.57 14.37 15.24
C CYS A 91 -5.09 14.31 15.66
N LEU A 92 -4.81 13.98 16.91
CA LEU A 92 -3.44 13.82 17.39
C LEU A 92 -2.73 12.67 16.67
N ARG A 93 -3.40 11.53 16.47
CA ARG A 93 -2.85 10.39 15.75
C ARG A 93 -2.48 10.74 14.30
N GLN A 94 -3.35 11.42 13.57
CA GLN A 94 -3.07 11.89 12.21
C GLN A 94 -1.84 12.82 12.18
N THR A 95 -1.73 13.75 13.12
CA THR A 95 -0.59 14.68 13.18
C THR A 95 0.71 13.95 13.56
N VAL A 96 0.67 12.94 14.42
CA VAL A 96 1.83 12.06 14.73
C VAL A 96 2.24 11.27 13.50
N THR A 97 1.28 10.74 12.73
CA THR A 97 1.55 10.04 11.48
C THR A 97 2.23 10.94 10.44
N GLU A 98 1.77 12.19 10.29
CA GLU A 98 2.43 13.19 9.44
C GLU A 98 3.86 13.48 9.93
N LEU A 99 4.08 13.63 11.24
CA LEU A 99 5.41 13.83 11.80
C LEU A 99 6.34 12.65 11.49
N ARG A 100 5.89 11.42 11.68
CA ARG A 100 6.67 10.22 11.34
C ARG A 100 7.06 10.19 9.87
N TRP A 101 6.12 10.50 8.99
CA TRP A 101 6.39 10.58 7.56
C TRP A 101 7.48 11.64 7.25
N ARG A 102 7.35 12.86 7.79
CA ARG A 102 8.37 13.91 7.56
C ARG A 102 9.76 13.48 8.05
N LEU A 103 9.82 12.88 9.23
CA LEU A 103 11.09 12.40 9.81
C LEU A 103 11.72 11.26 8.99
N GLY A 104 10.91 10.41 8.36
CA GLY A 104 11.36 9.26 7.57
C GLY A 104 11.61 9.57 6.10
N SER A 105 10.85 10.50 5.52
CA SER A 105 10.74 10.68 4.06
C SER A 105 11.20 12.05 3.57
N THR A 106 11.63 12.96 4.45
CA THR A 106 12.10 14.29 4.00
C THR A 106 13.39 14.73 4.69
N GLY A 107 14.13 15.64 4.05
CA GLY A 107 15.28 16.34 4.63
C GLY A 107 14.92 17.68 5.30
N ASP A 108 13.64 18.09 5.29
CA ASP A 108 13.16 19.41 5.79
C ASP A 108 12.91 19.41 7.30
N VAL A 109 13.96 19.69 8.07
CA VAL A 109 13.91 19.81 9.54
C VAL A 109 12.96 20.90 10.00
N ALA A 110 12.84 22.02 9.26
CA ALA A 110 11.99 23.12 9.68
C ALA A 110 10.50 22.73 9.61
N ALA A 111 10.08 22.06 8.52
CA ALA A 111 8.73 21.54 8.40
C ALA A 111 8.45 20.47 9.48
N ALA A 112 9.37 19.52 9.68
CA ALA A 112 9.21 18.50 10.72
C ALA A 112 9.11 19.10 12.13
N SER A 113 9.87 20.18 12.43
CA SER A 113 9.78 20.89 13.71
C SER A 113 8.43 21.55 13.92
N ARG A 114 7.86 22.21 12.90
CA ARG A 114 6.50 22.79 13.00
C ARG A 114 5.46 21.73 13.31
N VAL A 115 5.49 20.60 12.61
CA VAL A 115 4.54 19.50 12.87
C VAL A 115 4.73 18.92 14.27
N ARG A 116 5.97 18.76 14.76
CA ARG A 116 6.24 18.33 16.14
C ARG A 116 5.62 19.30 17.16
N ASP A 117 5.78 20.62 16.97
CA ASP A 117 5.25 21.61 17.90
C ASP A 117 3.71 21.58 17.92
N ARG A 118 3.07 21.30 16.76
CA ARG A 118 1.63 21.04 16.66
C ARG A 118 1.22 19.76 17.40
N VAL A 119 1.98 18.66 17.24
CA VAL A 119 1.76 17.41 18.02
C VAL A 119 1.75 17.70 19.51
N ARG A 120 2.72 18.47 20.02
CA ARG A 120 2.81 18.85 21.44
C ARG A 120 1.58 19.65 21.88
N ALA A 121 1.15 20.60 21.07
CA ALA A 121 -0.04 21.40 21.36
C ALA A 121 -1.30 20.53 21.44
N LEU A 122 -1.51 19.62 20.50
CA LEU A 122 -2.63 18.68 20.49
C LEU A 122 -2.58 17.66 21.64
N ALA A 123 -1.39 17.22 22.03
CA ALA A 123 -1.22 16.32 23.17
C ALA A 123 -1.55 17.00 24.52
N ALA A 124 -1.34 18.30 24.64
CA ALA A 124 -1.69 19.09 25.81
C ALA A 124 -3.17 19.53 25.85
N ALA A 125 -3.84 19.52 24.69
CA ALA A 125 -5.25 19.92 24.56
C ALA A 125 -6.21 18.77 24.94
N PRO A 126 -7.51 19.09 25.20
CA PRO A 126 -8.56 18.08 25.26
C PRO A 126 -8.62 17.23 23.98
N ALA A 127 -9.21 16.02 24.09
CA ALA A 127 -9.39 15.15 22.94
C ALA A 127 -10.14 15.88 21.80
N THR A 128 -9.59 15.83 20.60
CA THR A 128 -10.17 16.45 19.43
C THR A 128 -10.32 15.43 18.32
N PRO A 129 -11.57 15.13 17.89
CA PRO A 129 -11.83 14.24 16.76
C PRO A 129 -11.28 14.81 15.45
N ALA A 130 -10.79 13.93 14.58
CA ALA A 130 -10.45 14.30 13.23
C ALA A 130 -11.69 14.38 12.35
N GLY A 131 -11.71 15.35 11.43
CA GLY A 131 -12.52 15.25 10.21
C GLY A 131 -14.03 15.30 10.33
N THR A 132 -14.61 15.87 11.38
CA THR A 132 -16.06 16.05 11.48
C THR A 132 -16.56 17.32 10.78
N VAL A 133 -15.71 18.32 10.62
CA VAL A 133 -16.04 19.63 10.03
C VAL A 133 -15.10 19.90 8.85
N GLN A 134 -15.63 20.47 7.78
CA GLN A 134 -14.82 20.90 6.63
C GLN A 134 -14.09 22.21 6.91
N ASP A 135 -12.84 22.28 6.45
CA ASP A 135 -12.06 23.50 6.36
C ASP A 135 -12.55 24.43 5.23
N ALA A 136 -12.04 25.64 5.19
CA ALA A 136 -12.35 26.62 4.15
C ALA A 136 -11.96 26.17 2.73
N ASP A 137 -10.98 25.27 2.60
CA ASP A 137 -10.60 24.63 1.33
C ASP A 137 -11.48 23.43 0.97
N GLY A 138 -12.44 23.10 1.81
CA GLY A 138 -13.38 21.99 1.65
C GLY A 138 -12.82 20.63 2.07
N SER A 139 -11.61 20.57 2.64
CA SER A 139 -11.05 19.32 3.19
C SER A 139 -11.68 18.95 4.53
N TYR A 140 -11.62 17.66 4.89
CA TYR A 140 -11.92 17.14 6.22
C TYR A 140 -10.64 16.82 7.01
N GLY A 141 -9.51 17.40 6.61
CA GLY A 141 -8.19 17.15 7.20
C GLY A 141 -7.57 18.32 7.94
N PRO A 142 -8.27 18.95 8.95
CA PRO A 142 -7.71 20.09 9.67
C PRO A 142 -6.50 19.72 10.52
N CYS A 143 -6.29 18.44 10.75
CA CYS A 143 -5.24 17.92 11.63
C CYS A 143 -3.89 17.72 10.93
N VAL A 144 -3.83 17.85 9.60
CA VAL A 144 -2.64 17.65 8.77
C VAL A 144 -2.36 18.86 7.89
N GLU A 145 -1.09 19.06 7.52
CA GLU A 145 -0.67 20.22 6.71
C GLU A 145 -0.51 19.84 5.23
N GLU A 146 0.02 18.65 4.95
CA GLU A 146 0.31 18.23 3.58
C GLU A 146 -0.97 17.97 2.78
N TRP A 147 -0.94 18.41 1.53
CA TRP A 147 -2.08 18.31 0.62
C TRP A 147 -2.58 16.86 0.45
N PHE A 148 -1.69 15.92 0.25
CA PHE A 148 -2.09 14.53 0.03
C PHE A 148 -2.70 13.89 1.29
N TRP A 149 -2.23 14.24 2.50
CA TRP A 149 -2.86 13.84 3.75
C TRP A 149 -4.25 14.45 3.93
N LYS A 150 -4.45 15.71 3.48
CA LYS A 150 -5.78 16.33 3.48
C LYS A 150 -6.74 15.63 2.51
N VAL A 151 -6.25 15.22 1.34
CA VAL A 151 -7.03 14.44 0.38
C VAL A 151 -7.42 13.08 0.98
N ASP A 152 -6.47 12.36 1.56
CA ASP A 152 -6.67 11.06 2.21
C ASP A 152 -7.74 11.15 3.31
N ALA A 153 -7.58 12.08 4.26
CA ALA A 153 -8.55 12.32 5.33
C ALA A 153 -9.96 12.69 4.83
N SER A 154 -10.07 13.19 3.59
CA SER A 154 -11.32 13.65 2.99
C SER A 154 -11.98 12.63 2.06
N THR A 155 -11.20 11.70 1.50
CA THR A 155 -11.64 10.85 0.38
C THR A 155 -12.87 10.02 0.73
N ASP A 156 -12.91 9.37 1.89
CA ASP A 156 -14.06 8.54 2.27
C ASP A 156 -15.34 9.38 2.44
N ARG A 157 -15.21 10.60 2.97
CA ARG A 157 -16.32 11.55 3.07
C ARG A 157 -16.81 11.99 1.68
N PHE A 158 -15.87 12.27 0.77
CA PHE A 158 -16.20 12.65 -0.61
C PHE A 158 -16.85 11.51 -1.41
N LEU A 159 -16.64 10.25 -1.02
CA LEU A 159 -17.23 9.08 -1.66
C LEU A 159 -18.64 8.72 -1.11
N THR A 160 -19.17 9.47 -0.15
CA THR A 160 -20.57 9.31 0.31
C THR A 160 -21.55 9.80 -0.75
N ASP A 161 -22.84 9.53 -0.55
CA ASP A 161 -23.89 9.99 -1.46
C ASP A 161 -24.31 11.45 -1.19
N ALA A 162 -23.90 12.03 -0.08
CA ALA A 162 -24.17 13.42 0.26
C ALA A 162 -23.15 14.37 -0.39
N ALA A 163 -23.63 15.49 -0.96
CA ALA A 163 -22.75 16.55 -1.41
C ALA A 163 -22.10 17.24 -0.19
N PRO A 164 -20.77 17.50 -0.23
CA PRO A 164 -20.11 18.19 0.86
C PRO A 164 -20.63 19.64 1.00
N PRO A 165 -20.85 20.15 2.24
CA PRO A 165 -21.34 21.50 2.48
C PRO A 165 -20.45 22.61 1.89
N VAL A 166 -19.14 22.42 1.94
CA VAL A 166 -18.16 23.33 1.34
C VAL A 166 -17.57 22.69 0.09
N ARG A 167 -17.50 23.45 -1.00
CA ARG A 167 -16.90 22.98 -2.25
C ARG A 167 -15.44 22.57 -2.00
N PRO A 168 -15.02 21.35 -2.42
CA PRO A 168 -13.66 20.84 -2.17
C PRO A 168 -12.60 21.52 -3.07
N ARG A 169 -12.22 22.75 -2.74
CA ARG A 169 -11.22 23.54 -3.50
C ARG A 169 -9.83 22.93 -3.45
N LEU A 170 -9.52 22.12 -2.43
CA LEU A 170 -8.24 21.40 -2.39
C LEU A 170 -8.03 20.56 -3.64
N LEU A 171 -9.11 20.07 -4.29
CA LEU A 171 -9.03 19.28 -5.52
C LEU A 171 -8.74 20.12 -6.78
N ASP A 172 -8.91 21.45 -6.71
CA ASP A 172 -8.61 22.34 -7.85
C ASP A 172 -7.12 22.26 -8.24
N ARG A 173 -6.23 21.84 -7.34
CA ARG A 173 -4.80 21.61 -7.60
C ARG A 173 -4.59 20.62 -8.75
N VAL A 174 -5.38 19.57 -8.82
CA VAL A 174 -5.27 18.46 -9.79
C VAL A 174 -6.43 18.40 -10.77
N ASN A 175 -7.41 19.31 -10.70
CA ASN A 175 -8.56 19.36 -11.60
C ASN A 175 -8.20 19.98 -12.97
N ASP A 176 -7.17 19.45 -13.59
CA ASP A 176 -6.72 19.76 -14.93
C ASP A 176 -5.85 18.60 -15.44
N PRO A 177 -6.10 18.04 -16.65
CA PRO A 177 -5.39 16.86 -17.13
C PRO A 177 -3.87 17.02 -17.16
N ALA A 178 -3.36 18.18 -17.58
CA ALA A 178 -1.91 18.40 -17.64
C ALA A 178 -1.30 18.52 -16.23
N ARG A 179 -1.99 19.19 -15.29
CA ARG A 179 -1.53 19.30 -13.90
C ARG A 179 -1.59 17.95 -13.18
N LEU A 180 -2.65 17.17 -13.41
CA LEU A 180 -2.77 15.82 -12.82
C LEU A 180 -1.67 14.89 -13.35
N ASP A 181 -1.42 14.87 -14.67
CA ASP A 181 -0.35 14.07 -15.26
C ASP A 181 1.03 14.48 -14.72
N ALA A 182 1.31 15.76 -14.67
CA ALA A 182 2.57 16.29 -14.14
C ALA A 182 2.76 15.92 -12.66
N TYR A 183 1.70 16.02 -11.84
CA TYR A 183 1.73 15.65 -10.43
C TYR A 183 2.03 14.16 -10.25
N LEU A 184 1.23 13.28 -10.87
CA LEU A 184 1.40 11.83 -10.72
C LEU A 184 2.76 11.34 -11.25
N ARG A 185 3.24 11.89 -12.39
CA ARG A 185 4.58 11.56 -12.91
C ARG A 185 5.69 12.09 -12.05
N GLY A 186 5.52 13.25 -11.45
CA GLY A 186 6.50 13.84 -10.53
C GLY A 186 6.74 12.97 -9.29
N LEU A 187 5.73 12.20 -8.88
CA LEU A 187 5.84 11.30 -7.73
C LEU A 187 6.50 9.94 -8.07
N LEU A 188 6.57 9.55 -9.36
CA LEU A 188 7.05 8.21 -9.74
C LEU A 188 8.54 7.97 -9.47
N THR A 189 9.33 9.03 -9.28
CA THR A 189 10.77 8.89 -9.10
C THR A 189 11.28 9.84 -8.04
N SER A 190 11.92 9.30 -6.99
CA SER A 190 12.57 10.05 -5.92
C SER A 190 14.06 10.20 -6.17
N ASP A 191 14.56 11.42 -6.00
CA ASP A 191 15.99 11.72 -5.89
C ASP A 191 16.32 12.06 -4.44
N LEU A 192 16.62 11.03 -3.66
CA LEU A 192 16.84 11.14 -2.22
C LEU A 192 18.08 11.98 -1.88
N GLN A 193 19.09 11.97 -2.74
CA GLN A 193 20.38 12.61 -2.46
C GLN A 193 20.34 14.13 -2.69
N HIS A 194 19.64 14.58 -3.73
CA HIS A 194 19.64 15.98 -4.14
C HIS A 194 18.35 16.71 -3.76
N GLN A 195 17.20 16.05 -3.89
CA GLN A 195 15.91 16.66 -3.54
C GLN A 195 15.53 16.45 -2.08
N GLY A 196 16.04 15.40 -1.44
CA GLY A 196 15.78 15.12 -0.03
C GLY A 196 14.33 14.77 0.27
N VAL A 197 13.63 14.16 -0.70
CA VAL A 197 12.24 13.70 -0.53
C VAL A 197 12.11 12.29 -1.07
N ASP A 198 11.53 11.40 -0.24
CA ASP A 198 11.03 10.11 -0.62
C ASP A 198 9.53 10.24 -0.91
N HIS A 199 9.17 10.18 -2.19
CA HIS A 199 7.77 10.34 -2.63
C HIS A 199 6.91 9.09 -2.41
N ARG A 200 7.49 7.96 -2.01
CA ARG A 200 6.78 6.69 -1.89
C ARG A 200 5.42 6.80 -1.19
N LYS A 201 5.38 7.43 -0.02
CA LYS A 201 4.14 7.54 0.78
C LYS A 201 3.12 8.44 0.10
N GLU A 202 3.54 9.59 -0.43
CA GLU A 202 2.69 10.48 -1.18
C GLU A 202 2.18 9.82 -2.46
N LEU A 203 3.06 9.15 -3.22
CA LEU A 203 2.69 8.40 -4.42
C LEU A 203 1.60 7.37 -4.13
N ASN A 204 1.80 6.54 -3.10
CA ASN A 204 0.85 5.49 -2.73
C ASN A 204 -0.52 6.08 -2.37
N ILE A 205 -0.57 7.02 -1.42
CA ILE A 205 -1.82 7.59 -0.90
C ILE A 205 -2.52 8.43 -1.96
N ALA A 206 -1.81 9.42 -2.53
CA ALA A 206 -2.44 10.33 -3.49
C ALA A 206 -2.91 9.61 -4.76
N SER A 207 -2.16 8.63 -5.28
CA SER A 207 -2.62 7.87 -6.44
C SER A 207 -3.85 7.03 -6.12
N ALA A 208 -3.89 6.38 -4.96
CA ALA A 208 -5.03 5.59 -4.50
C ALA A 208 -6.31 6.44 -4.39
N ASP A 209 -6.21 7.61 -3.77
CA ASP A 209 -7.34 8.52 -3.60
C ASP A 209 -7.80 9.14 -4.93
N LEU A 210 -6.86 9.56 -5.77
CA LEU A 210 -7.19 10.13 -7.07
C LEU A 210 -7.81 9.08 -8.01
N VAL A 211 -7.38 7.81 -7.95
CA VAL A 211 -8.07 6.70 -8.63
C VAL A 211 -9.53 6.62 -8.19
N ARG A 212 -9.79 6.65 -6.89
CA ARG A 212 -11.15 6.58 -6.33
C ARG A 212 -12.00 7.79 -6.71
N LEU A 213 -11.48 9.00 -6.49
CA LEU A 213 -12.20 10.26 -6.68
C LEU A 213 -12.47 10.57 -8.16
N VAL A 214 -11.47 10.45 -9.03
CA VAL A 214 -11.59 10.81 -10.44
C VAL A 214 -12.43 9.78 -11.22
N LEU A 215 -12.17 8.48 -11.03
CA LEU A 215 -12.87 7.44 -11.78
C LEU A 215 -14.33 7.25 -11.30
N ARG A 216 -14.64 7.51 -10.04
CA ARG A 216 -16.01 7.50 -9.52
C ARG A 216 -16.72 8.84 -9.64
N ARG A 217 -16.04 9.88 -10.12
CA ARG A 217 -16.62 11.24 -10.27
C ARG A 217 -17.18 11.82 -8.97
N ARG A 218 -16.50 11.60 -7.85
CA ARG A 218 -16.83 12.14 -6.53
C ARG A 218 -15.84 13.23 -6.13
N PRO A 219 -16.16 14.19 -5.28
CA PRO A 219 -17.43 14.43 -4.56
C PRO A 219 -18.59 14.90 -5.44
N LEU A 220 -19.82 14.62 -4.97
CA LEU A 220 -21.02 15.12 -5.65
C LEU A 220 -21.02 16.66 -5.71
N GLY A 221 -21.48 17.19 -6.85
CA GLY A 221 -21.52 18.65 -7.08
C GLY A 221 -20.16 19.28 -7.38
N TYR A 222 -19.07 18.52 -7.38
CA TYR A 222 -17.75 19.02 -7.82
C TYR A 222 -17.59 18.80 -9.33
N ALA A 223 -17.28 19.87 -10.05
CA ALA A 223 -17.13 19.85 -11.50
C ALA A 223 -15.72 19.40 -11.90
N TRP A 224 -15.56 18.11 -12.14
CA TRP A 224 -14.34 17.56 -12.73
C TRP A 224 -14.21 17.95 -14.21
N LYS A 225 -13.03 18.43 -14.63
CA LYS A 225 -12.74 18.67 -16.04
C LYS A 225 -12.71 17.35 -16.83
N PRO A 226 -13.08 17.35 -18.13
CA PRO A 226 -12.98 16.17 -18.97
C PRO A 226 -11.53 15.73 -19.17
N GLY A 227 -11.29 14.43 -19.38
CA GLY A 227 -9.99 13.84 -19.68
C GLY A 227 -9.14 13.43 -18.48
N LEU A 228 -9.54 13.72 -17.24
CA LEU A 228 -8.82 13.30 -16.04
C LEU A 228 -8.82 11.78 -15.87
N ASP A 229 -9.91 11.12 -16.24
CA ASP A 229 -10.02 9.66 -16.23
C ASP A 229 -8.98 8.99 -17.15
N ALA A 230 -8.79 9.54 -18.36
CA ALA A 230 -7.76 9.04 -19.28
C ALA A 230 -6.34 9.19 -18.69
N VAL A 231 -6.06 10.30 -18.00
CA VAL A 231 -4.78 10.51 -17.32
C VAL A 231 -4.54 9.48 -16.24
N VAL A 232 -5.53 9.25 -15.36
CA VAL A 232 -5.43 8.26 -14.28
C VAL A 232 -5.25 6.84 -14.83
N LEU A 233 -6.03 6.46 -15.86
CA LEU A 233 -5.91 5.15 -16.48
C LEU A 233 -4.55 4.93 -17.15
N LYS A 234 -4.03 5.96 -17.82
CA LYS A 234 -2.69 5.94 -18.41
C LYS A 234 -1.60 5.81 -17.34
N PHE A 235 -1.70 6.58 -16.24
CA PHE A 235 -0.78 6.49 -15.12
C PHE A 235 -0.73 5.05 -14.56
N ILE A 236 -1.88 4.42 -14.33
CA ILE A 236 -1.97 3.04 -13.84
C ILE A 236 -1.25 2.09 -14.80
N ALA A 237 -1.48 2.21 -16.11
CA ALA A 237 -0.83 1.36 -17.11
C ALA A 237 0.69 1.55 -17.17
N ASP A 238 1.17 2.81 -17.07
CA ASP A 238 2.60 3.16 -17.17
C ASP A 238 3.39 2.84 -15.87
N ALA A 239 2.71 2.86 -14.71
CA ALA A 239 3.35 2.65 -13.41
C ALA A 239 3.50 1.18 -13.05
N GLN A 240 2.68 0.29 -13.61
CA GLN A 240 2.75 -1.15 -13.35
C GLN A 240 3.97 -1.78 -14.05
N SER A 241 4.77 -2.53 -13.31
CA SER A 241 5.90 -3.28 -13.86
C SER A 241 5.39 -4.47 -14.70
N PRO A 242 5.76 -4.59 -15.97
CA PRO A 242 5.37 -5.75 -16.79
C PRO A 242 6.11 -7.04 -16.39
N THR A 243 7.22 -6.92 -15.66
CA THR A 243 8.05 -8.06 -15.24
C THR A 243 7.58 -8.68 -13.93
N THR A 244 7.23 -7.83 -12.95
CA THR A 244 6.83 -8.28 -11.61
C THR A 244 5.33 -8.16 -11.38
N GLY A 245 4.61 -7.36 -12.18
CA GLY A 245 3.20 -7.04 -12.00
C GLY A 245 2.93 -6.02 -10.89
N PHE A 246 3.96 -5.62 -10.15
CA PHE A 246 3.84 -4.68 -9.04
C PHE A 246 3.80 -3.23 -9.50
N PHE A 247 3.19 -2.41 -8.68
CA PHE A 247 3.39 -0.97 -8.64
C PHE A 247 4.48 -0.68 -7.62
N GLY A 248 5.22 0.42 -7.83
CA GLY A 248 6.25 0.81 -6.90
C GLY A 248 6.98 2.05 -7.37
N GLU A 249 7.61 2.70 -6.43
CA GLU A 249 8.38 3.89 -6.66
C GLU A 249 9.72 3.58 -7.32
N ARG A 250 10.23 4.55 -8.04
CA ARG A 250 11.55 4.53 -8.65
C ARG A 250 12.48 5.45 -7.87
N TYR A 251 13.67 4.95 -7.57
CA TYR A 251 14.71 5.73 -6.90
C TYR A 251 15.83 6.02 -7.86
N TRP A 252 16.09 7.30 -8.06
CA TRP A 252 17.27 7.73 -8.82
C TRP A 252 18.52 7.54 -7.99
N THR A 253 19.54 6.93 -8.58
CA THR A 253 20.91 6.83 -8.04
C THR A 253 21.90 7.32 -9.09
N ASP A 254 23.11 7.68 -8.70
CA ASP A 254 24.18 8.09 -9.64
C ASP A 254 24.51 7.03 -10.71
N ARG A 255 23.98 5.81 -10.58
CA ARG A 255 24.30 4.67 -11.45
C ARG A 255 23.09 4.14 -12.22
N ALA A 256 21.91 4.18 -11.65
CA ALA A 256 20.70 3.58 -12.23
C ALA A 256 19.44 4.09 -11.55
N THR A 257 18.30 3.87 -12.21
CA THR A 257 16.98 3.98 -11.56
C THR A 257 16.56 2.60 -11.04
N ILE A 258 16.30 2.49 -9.74
CA ILE A 258 15.83 1.29 -9.07
C ILE A 258 14.32 1.38 -8.93
N GLN A 259 13.56 0.43 -9.49
CA GLN A 259 12.11 0.30 -9.25
C GLN A 259 11.89 -0.72 -8.14
N THR A 260 11.06 -0.35 -7.16
CA THR A 260 10.69 -1.23 -6.05
C THR A 260 9.40 -1.98 -6.35
N ASP A 261 9.21 -3.13 -5.69
CA ASP A 261 7.91 -3.80 -5.56
C ASP A 261 7.26 -3.29 -4.28
N ASP A 262 6.13 -2.58 -4.38
CA ASP A 262 5.41 -2.02 -3.23
C ASP A 262 4.07 -2.73 -3.06
N LEU A 263 3.94 -3.54 -2.00
CA LEU A 263 2.73 -4.31 -1.69
C LEU A 263 1.55 -3.39 -1.42
N SER A 264 1.74 -2.34 -0.62
CA SER A 264 0.68 -1.39 -0.26
C SER A 264 0.13 -0.66 -1.49
N MET A 265 1.01 -0.10 -2.33
CA MET A 265 0.58 0.58 -3.56
C MET A 265 -0.12 -0.39 -4.52
N THR A 266 0.43 -1.60 -4.69
CA THR A 266 -0.15 -2.64 -5.56
C THR A 266 -1.53 -3.06 -5.07
N PHE A 267 -1.69 -3.27 -3.77
CA PHE A 267 -2.98 -3.55 -3.15
C PHE A 267 -4.01 -2.45 -3.43
N HIS A 268 -3.66 -1.19 -3.23
CA HIS A 268 -4.57 -0.08 -3.48
C HIS A 268 -4.97 0.01 -4.96
N MET A 269 -4.02 -0.08 -5.88
CA MET A 269 -4.32 -0.05 -7.31
C MET A 269 -5.23 -1.21 -7.74
N ALA A 270 -4.94 -2.43 -7.30
CA ALA A 270 -5.75 -3.59 -7.60
C ALA A 270 -7.15 -3.50 -6.99
N ARG A 271 -7.25 -3.16 -5.70
CA ARG A 271 -8.50 -3.08 -4.96
C ARG A 271 -9.44 -2.01 -5.49
N TYR A 272 -8.93 -0.78 -5.69
CA TYR A 272 -9.78 0.33 -6.12
C TYR A 272 -10.15 0.29 -7.59
N ARG A 273 -9.59 -0.66 -8.33
CA ARG A 273 -9.91 -1.01 -9.70
C ARG A 273 -10.68 -2.32 -9.85
N ASP A 274 -11.13 -2.92 -8.74
CA ASP A 274 -11.82 -4.21 -8.74
C ASP A 274 -11.07 -5.29 -9.56
N GLY A 275 -9.75 -5.31 -9.44
CA GLY A 275 -8.86 -6.21 -10.17
C GLY A 275 -8.61 -5.83 -11.63
N ALA A 276 -9.07 -4.67 -12.12
CA ALA A 276 -8.83 -4.21 -13.49
C ALA A 276 -7.42 -3.60 -13.66
N ILE A 277 -6.40 -4.42 -13.38
CA ILE A 277 -4.97 -4.18 -13.63
C ILE A 277 -4.40 -5.31 -14.49
N GLY A 278 -3.20 -5.11 -15.05
CA GLY A 278 -2.51 -6.10 -15.87
C GLY A 278 -1.65 -7.09 -15.07
N HIS A 279 -0.93 -7.95 -15.79
CA HIS A 279 0.20 -8.75 -15.31
C HIS A 279 -0.07 -9.61 -14.06
N TRP A 280 -1.28 -10.18 -13.93
CA TRP A 280 -1.68 -10.96 -12.75
C TRP A 280 -0.82 -12.21 -12.51
N PRO A 281 -0.43 -13.01 -13.53
CA PRO A 281 0.45 -14.15 -13.29
C PRO A 281 1.83 -13.75 -12.74
N GLU A 282 2.40 -12.66 -13.24
CA GLU A 282 3.67 -12.08 -12.77
C GLU A 282 3.52 -11.57 -11.35
N LEU A 283 2.43 -10.83 -11.08
CA LEU A 283 2.13 -10.27 -9.77
C LEU A 283 2.02 -11.36 -8.69
N ILE A 284 1.23 -12.40 -8.93
CA ILE A 284 1.05 -13.49 -7.97
C ILE A 284 2.35 -14.26 -7.71
N ARG A 285 3.15 -14.51 -8.76
CA ARG A 285 4.46 -15.12 -8.58
C ARG A 285 5.38 -14.28 -7.72
N GLN A 286 5.45 -12.98 -8.01
CA GLN A 286 6.30 -12.05 -7.28
C GLN A 286 5.79 -11.81 -5.85
N LEU A 287 4.47 -11.73 -5.66
CA LEU A 287 3.85 -11.58 -4.33
C LEU A 287 4.30 -12.71 -3.40
N ILE A 288 4.27 -13.97 -3.85
CA ILE A 288 4.77 -15.10 -3.07
C ILE A 288 6.28 -14.99 -2.81
N ALA A 289 7.06 -14.56 -3.80
CA ALA A 289 8.52 -14.46 -3.69
C ALA A 289 8.99 -13.39 -2.68
N ILE A 290 8.23 -12.30 -2.51
CA ILE A 290 8.59 -11.22 -1.56
C ILE A 290 8.15 -11.50 -0.11
N LYS A 291 7.48 -12.62 0.17
CA LYS A 291 6.98 -12.98 1.50
C LYS A 291 7.98 -12.75 2.65
N PRO A 292 9.28 -13.11 2.55
CA PRO A 292 10.22 -12.96 3.66
C PRO A 292 10.74 -11.53 3.87
N LYS A 293 10.37 -10.60 2.99
CA LYS A 293 10.84 -9.21 3.07
C LYS A 293 9.95 -8.37 4.00
N GLN A 294 10.50 -7.24 4.44
CA GLN A 294 9.79 -6.26 5.26
C GLN A 294 8.75 -5.48 4.43
N TYR A 295 7.60 -5.22 5.02
CA TYR A 295 6.58 -4.34 4.46
C TYR A 295 7.14 -2.92 4.30
N PRO A 296 6.87 -2.24 3.20
CA PRO A 296 5.94 -2.56 2.11
C PRO A 296 6.52 -3.38 0.95
N HIS A 297 7.78 -3.79 1.03
CA HIS A 297 8.45 -4.56 -0.03
C HIS A 297 8.32 -6.08 0.17
N GLY A 298 7.52 -6.50 1.14
CA GLY A 298 7.21 -7.87 1.51
C GLY A 298 6.03 -7.94 2.47
N TRP A 299 5.89 -9.08 3.19
CA TRP A 299 4.71 -9.32 4.03
C TRP A 299 4.95 -9.07 5.53
N LEU A 300 6.20 -8.90 5.95
CA LEU A 300 6.58 -8.88 7.37
C LEU A 300 6.70 -7.47 7.91
N ASP A 301 6.25 -7.23 9.12
CA ASP A 301 6.70 -6.12 9.95
C ASP A 301 7.90 -6.53 10.82
N ALA A 302 8.41 -5.63 11.66
CA ALA A 302 9.58 -5.89 12.50
C ALA A 302 9.43 -7.14 13.37
N ASP A 303 8.21 -7.41 13.86
CA ASP A 303 7.88 -8.55 14.73
C ASP A 303 7.26 -9.75 13.99
N GLY A 304 7.26 -9.74 12.66
CA GLY A 304 6.75 -10.82 11.81
C GLY A 304 5.46 -10.49 11.07
N MET A 305 4.54 -11.45 10.93
CA MET A 305 3.27 -11.25 10.24
C MET A 305 2.33 -10.36 11.03
N THR A 306 1.44 -9.65 10.33
CA THR A 306 0.36 -8.82 10.89
C THR A 306 -0.96 -9.03 10.15
N SER A 307 -2.08 -8.73 10.82
CA SER A 307 -3.40 -8.79 10.16
C SER A 307 -3.52 -7.80 9.02
N HIS A 308 -2.87 -6.63 9.10
CA HIS A 308 -2.83 -5.62 8.06
C HIS A 308 -2.19 -6.18 6.78
N ASN A 309 -0.94 -6.63 6.88
CA ASN A 309 -0.22 -7.13 5.71
C ASN A 309 -0.88 -8.38 5.13
N ASN A 310 -1.39 -9.27 6.00
CA ASN A 310 -2.13 -10.45 5.58
C ASN A 310 -3.39 -10.09 4.77
N TYR A 311 -4.10 -9.03 5.16
CA TYR A 311 -5.27 -8.54 4.44
C TYR A 311 -4.92 -8.03 3.03
N ASP A 312 -3.84 -7.26 2.89
CA ASP A 312 -3.36 -6.79 1.59
C ASP A 312 -3.05 -7.98 0.66
N VAL A 313 -2.34 -8.97 1.18
CA VAL A 313 -1.93 -10.17 0.44
C VAL A 313 -3.14 -10.98 -0.02
N VAL A 314 -4.08 -11.30 0.88
CA VAL A 314 -5.23 -12.15 0.50
C VAL A 314 -6.20 -11.43 -0.42
N THR A 315 -6.31 -10.11 -0.34
CA THR A 315 -7.08 -9.32 -1.29
C THR A 315 -6.50 -9.43 -2.69
N LEU A 316 -5.18 -9.33 -2.84
CA LEU A 316 -4.51 -9.55 -4.13
C LEU A 316 -4.69 -10.99 -4.62
N PHE A 317 -4.59 -11.99 -3.76
CA PHE A 317 -4.85 -13.38 -4.11
C PHE A 317 -6.27 -13.58 -4.62
N ARG A 318 -7.28 -13.02 -3.94
CA ARG A 318 -8.68 -13.11 -4.37
C ARG A 318 -8.91 -12.46 -5.73
N LEU A 319 -8.44 -11.22 -5.92
CA LEU A 319 -8.60 -10.49 -7.19
C LEU A 319 -7.87 -11.16 -8.35
N GLY A 320 -6.71 -11.76 -8.07
CA GLY A 320 -5.90 -12.49 -9.05
C GLY A 320 -6.41 -13.90 -9.37
N TRP A 321 -7.17 -14.52 -8.46
CA TRP A 321 -7.59 -15.93 -8.58
C TRP A 321 -8.19 -16.32 -9.93
N PRO A 322 -9.12 -15.55 -10.51
CA PRO A 322 -9.70 -15.87 -11.83
C PRO A 322 -8.73 -15.68 -13.00
N LYS A 323 -7.58 -15.04 -12.78
CA LYS A 323 -6.60 -14.63 -13.79
C LYS A 323 -5.36 -15.55 -13.86
N ILE A 324 -5.24 -16.53 -12.95
CA ILE A 324 -4.05 -17.38 -12.78
C ILE A 324 -4.37 -18.85 -13.06
N GLY A 325 -3.32 -19.61 -13.41
CA GLY A 325 -3.42 -21.03 -13.72
C GLY A 325 -3.48 -21.94 -12.47
N ALA A 326 -3.72 -23.24 -12.70
CA ALA A 326 -3.91 -24.23 -11.62
C ALA A 326 -2.70 -24.35 -10.68
N ASP A 327 -1.48 -24.26 -11.19
CA ASP A 327 -0.27 -24.34 -10.37
C ASP A 327 -0.15 -23.16 -9.39
N GLN A 328 -0.39 -21.95 -9.90
CA GLN A 328 -0.40 -20.77 -9.06
C GLN A 328 -1.55 -20.80 -8.04
N ARG A 329 -2.74 -21.31 -8.42
CA ARG A 329 -3.85 -21.49 -7.48
C ARG A 329 -3.49 -22.43 -6.34
N ARG A 330 -2.78 -23.54 -6.61
CA ARG A 330 -2.30 -24.43 -5.56
C ARG A 330 -1.33 -23.74 -4.60
N ALA A 331 -0.38 -22.98 -5.15
CA ALA A 331 0.55 -22.21 -4.32
C ALA A 331 -0.18 -21.17 -3.47
N VAL A 332 -1.10 -20.39 -4.04
CA VAL A 332 -1.93 -19.42 -3.32
C VAL A 332 -2.77 -20.09 -2.23
N SER A 333 -3.37 -21.28 -2.49
CA SER A 333 -4.12 -22.01 -1.46
C SER A 333 -3.25 -22.38 -0.26
N ALA A 334 -2.02 -22.82 -0.50
CA ALA A 334 -1.08 -23.15 0.58
C ALA A 334 -0.69 -21.90 1.41
N GLU A 335 -0.47 -20.76 0.73
CA GLU A 335 -0.17 -19.50 1.42
C GLU A 335 -1.35 -19.01 2.26
N ILE A 336 -2.59 -19.04 1.73
CA ILE A 336 -3.79 -18.65 2.47
C ILE A 336 -3.99 -19.55 3.69
N ALA A 337 -3.78 -20.87 3.58
CA ALA A 337 -3.85 -21.78 4.73
C ALA A 337 -2.89 -21.36 5.84
N GLY A 338 -1.62 -21.08 5.49
CA GLY A 338 -0.62 -20.60 6.45
C GLY A 338 -0.99 -19.26 7.12
N LEU A 339 -1.57 -18.33 6.37
CA LEU A 339 -2.03 -17.04 6.88
C LEU A 339 -3.24 -17.21 7.83
N VAL A 340 -4.17 -18.12 7.52
CA VAL A 340 -5.31 -18.45 8.40
C VAL A 340 -4.79 -19.07 9.70
N ASP A 341 -3.91 -20.07 9.63
CA ASP A 341 -3.34 -20.72 10.80
C ASP A 341 -2.59 -19.73 11.68
N TRP A 342 -1.80 -18.83 11.08
CA TRP A 342 -1.12 -17.78 11.82
C TRP A 342 -2.10 -16.83 12.52
N THR A 343 -3.14 -16.37 11.82
CA THR A 343 -4.13 -15.43 12.37
C THR A 343 -4.87 -16.05 13.54
N LEU A 344 -5.33 -17.29 13.41
CA LEU A 344 -6.04 -18.01 14.46
C LEU A 344 -5.15 -18.29 15.67
N GLY A 345 -3.87 -18.62 15.45
CA GLY A 345 -2.92 -18.98 16.50
C GLY A 345 -2.28 -17.79 17.22
N ASN A 346 -2.06 -16.68 16.51
CA ASN A 346 -1.24 -15.56 16.98
C ASN A 346 -2.01 -14.25 17.16
N ALA A 347 -2.90 -13.90 16.22
CA ALA A 347 -3.61 -12.62 16.28
C ALA A 347 -4.88 -12.68 17.16
N LEU A 348 -5.51 -13.85 17.30
CA LEU A 348 -6.77 -14.01 18.03
C LEU A 348 -6.60 -14.72 19.37
N GLY A 349 -7.41 -14.32 20.35
CA GLY A 349 -7.57 -15.01 21.63
C GLY A 349 -8.47 -16.25 21.54
N PRO A 350 -8.47 -17.09 22.58
CA PRO A 350 -9.34 -18.28 22.64
C PRO A 350 -10.83 -17.92 22.62
N ASP A 351 -11.20 -16.71 23.02
CA ASP A 351 -12.56 -16.15 22.98
C ASP A 351 -12.92 -15.52 21.63
N GLY A 352 -12.00 -15.51 20.67
CA GLY A 352 -12.16 -14.90 19.34
C GLY A 352 -11.88 -13.41 19.29
N THR A 353 -11.46 -12.78 20.38
CA THR A 353 -11.06 -11.37 20.37
C THR A 353 -9.68 -11.17 19.75
N LEU A 354 -9.45 -10.02 19.13
CA LEU A 354 -8.13 -9.62 18.63
C LEU A 354 -7.23 -9.28 19.84
N ARG A 355 -6.02 -9.86 19.87
CA ARG A 355 -5.02 -9.68 20.94
C ARG A 355 -3.68 -9.13 20.45
N ALA A 356 -3.44 -9.16 19.15
CA ALA A 356 -2.19 -8.66 18.54
C ALA A 356 -2.50 -7.74 17.37
N ARG A 357 -1.70 -6.70 17.21
CA ARG A 357 -1.76 -5.72 16.13
C ARG A 357 -0.35 -5.32 15.70
N ALA A 358 -0.22 -4.66 14.54
CA ALA A 358 1.04 -4.11 14.09
C ALA A 358 1.52 -2.96 15.00
N ASP A 359 2.84 -2.78 15.08
CA ASP A 359 3.43 -1.67 15.82
C ASP A 359 2.97 -0.31 15.26
N GLY A 360 2.47 0.56 16.14
CA GLY A 360 1.92 1.87 15.77
C GLY A 360 0.55 1.85 15.07
N GLU A 361 -0.08 0.69 14.88
CA GLU A 361 -1.43 0.55 14.36
C GLU A 361 -2.47 0.86 15.45
N SER A 362 -3.58 1.51 15.10
CA SER A 362 -4.68 1.71 16.05
C SER A 362 -5.50 0.43 16.26
N TRP A 363 -6.23 0.31 17.37
CA TRP A 363 -7.15 -0.82 17.59
C TRP A 363 -8.30 -0.87 16.57
N PRO A 364 -8.92 0.27 16.17
CA PRO A 364 -9.89 0.27 15.08
C PRO A 364 -9.33 -0.26 13.76
N ASP A 365 -8.12 0.16 13.38
CA ASP A 365 -7.46 -0.30 12.16
C ASP A 365 -7.18 -1.80 12.21
N ALA A 366 -6.61 -2.28 13.31
CA ALA A 366 -6.29 -3.70 13.50
C ALA A 366 -7.54 -4.59 13.43
N LEU A 367 -8.66 -4.14 14.00
CA LEU A 367 -9.95 -4.83 13.88
C LEU A 367 -10.49 -4.82 12.45
N TYR A 368 -10.39 -3.70 11.77
CA TYR A 368 -10.79 -3.58 10.37
C TYR A 368 -10.00 -4.54 9.47
N PHE A 369 -8.68 -4.58 9.61
CA PHE A 369 -7.84 -5.45 8.81
C PHE A 369 -8.05 -6.93 9.16
N THR A 370 -8.24 -7.27 10.44
CA THR A 370 -8.55 -8.64 10.85
C THR A 370 -9.90 -9.11 10.30
N ALA A 371 -10.94 -8.30 10.44
CA ALA A 371 -12.26 -8.59 9.88
C ALA A 371 -12.20 -8.69 8.34
N GLY A 372 -11.45 -7.78 7.70
CA GLY A 372 -11.21 -7.79 6.26
C GLY A 372 -10.51 -9.06 5.79
N PHE A 373 -9.44 -9.46 6.46
CA PHE A 373 -8.72 -10.70 6.16
C PHE A 373 -9.64 -11.92 6.23
N LEU A 374 -10.38 -12.07 7.34
CA LEU A 374 -11.28 -13.20 7.55
C LEU A 374 -12.44 -13.24 6.55
N ASP A 375 -12.94 -12.07 6.14
CA ASP A 375 -13.98 -11.96 5.10
C ASP A 375 -13.41 -12.33 3.71
N GLU A 376 -12.23 -11.80 3.35
CA GLU A 376 -11.59 -12.08 2.07
C GLU A 376 -11.23 -13.55 1.85
N VAL A 377 -10.83 -14.27 2.87
CA VAL A 377 -10.55 -15.72 2.75
C VAL A 377 -11.82 -16.59 2.85
N GLY A 378 -12.99 -16.00 3.04
CA GLY A 378 -14.25 -16.73 3.21
C GLY A 378 -14.31 -17.53 4.51
N PHE A 379 -13.63 -17.04 5.58
CA PHE A 379 -13.65 -17.67 6.90
C PHE A 379 -15.01 -17.48 7.58
N LEU A 380 -15.53 -16.24 7.51
CA LEU A 380 -16.81 -15.86 8.11
C LEU A 380 -18.01 -16.24 7.23
N ASP A 381 -17.83 -16.33 5.92
CA ASP A 381 -18.85 -16.70 4.95
C ASP A 381 -18.32 -17.79 4.00
N PRO A 382 -18.73 -19.05 4.16
CA PRO A 382 -18.29 -20.14 3.27
C PRO A 382 -18.61 -19.91 1.79
N ALA A 383 -19.65 -19.13 1.45
CA ALA A 383 -19.99 -18.84 0.06
C ALA A 383 -18.93 -17.97 -0.65
N LYS A 384 -18.16 -17.20 0.11
CA LYS A 384 -17.03 -16.41 -0.39
C LYS A 384 -15.72 -17.23 -0.53
N ARG A 385 -15.68 -18.46 -0.05
CA ARG A 385 -14.48 -19.28 -0.05
C ARG A 385 -14.17 -19.80 -1.46
N TYR A 386 -12.95 -19.54 -1.93
CA TYR A 386 -12.53 -19.86 -3.31
C TYR A 386 -11.28 -20.75 -3.39
N TRP A 387 -10.55 -20.92 -2.28
CA TRP A 387 -9.22 -21.53 -2.25
C TRP A 387 -9.21 -22.94 -1.65
N THR A 388 -10.26 -23.33 -0.91
CA THR A 388 -10.41 -24.65 -0.31
C THR A 388 -11.89 -24.99 -0.10
N ASP A 389 -12.23 -26.29 -0.18
CA ASP A 389 -13.55 -26.84 0.16
C ASP A 389 -13.61 -27.35 1.62
N GLN A 390 -12.47 -27.32 2.32
CA GLN A 390 -12.41 -27.77 3.72
C GLN A 390 -13.18 -26.84 4.64
N PRO A 391 -13.93 -27.37 5.62
CA PRO A 391 -14.58 -26.54 6.63
C PRO A 391 -13.54 -25.82 7.50
N LEU A 392 -13.81 -24.55 7.80
CA LEU A 392 -12.99 -23.76 8.72
C LEU A 392 -13.73 -23.69 10.08
N PRO A 393 -13.12 -24.17 11.17
CA PRO A 393 -13.79 -24.27 12.49
C PRO A 393 -13.90 -22.91 13.17
N ASP A 394 -14.79 -22.81 14.15
CA ASP A 394 -14.89 -21.68 15.10
C ASP A 394 -15.35 -20.32 14.54
N ALA A 395 -15.79 -20.23 13.27
CA ALA A 395 -16.17 -18.97 12.64
C ALA A 395 -17.23 -18.19 13.47
N THR A 396 -18.22 -18.87 14.04
CA THR A 396 -19.27 -18.23 14.87
C THR A 396 -18.69 -17.61 16.13
N ARG A 397 -17.81 -18.35 16.84
CA ARG A 397 -17.18 -17.89 18.09
C ARG A 397 -16.27 -16.71 17.82
N ILE A 398 -15.43 -16.79 16.78
CA ILE A 398 -14.51 -15.73 16.39
C ILE A 398 -15.28 -14.46 15.98
N ARG A 399 -16.33 -14.60 15.16
CA ARG A 399 -17.18 -13.47 14.79
C ARG A 399 -17.77 -12.80 16.03
N ALA A 400 -18.29 -13.56 16.97
CA ALA A 400 -18.88 -13.02 18.21
C ALA A 400 -17.86 -12.22 19.03
N GLY A 401 -16.63 -12.75 19.21
CA GLY A 401 -15.56 -12.07 19.94
C GLY A 401 -15.15 -10.75 19.29
N LEU A 402 -14.97 -10.75 17.96
CA LEU A 402 -14.61 -9.53 17.22
C LEU A 402 -15.74 -8.47 17.22
N VAL A 403 -17.02 -8.89 17.10
CA VAL A 403 -18.19 -7.99 17.19
C VAL A 403 -18.24 -7.31 18.56
N GLU A 404 -18.10 -8.08 19.64
CA GLU A 404 -18.12 -7.54 21.01
C GLU A 404 -16.95 -6.57 21.25
N GLN A 405 -15.79 -6.83 20.67
CA GLN A 405 -14.64 -5.93 20.76
C GLN A 405 -14.88 -4.64 19.95
N ALA A 406 -15.40 -4.75 18.71
CA ALA A 406 -15.68 -3.61 17.86
C ALA A 406 -16.76 -2.66 18.45
N LYS A 407 -17.75 -3.18 19.17
CA LYS A 407 -18.78 -2.38 19.87
C LYS A 407 -18.22 -1.52 21.00
N ARG A 408 -17.02 -1.83 21.50
CA ARG A 408 -16.35 -1.05 22.56
C ARG A 408 -15.50 0.10 22.01
N LEU A 409 -15.27 0.13 20.69
CA LEU A 409 -14.55 1.23 20.04
C LEU A 409 -15.40 2.52 20.01
N PRO A 410 -14.77 3.68 19.79
CA PRO A 410 -15.50 4.93 19.60
C PRO A 410 -16.55 4.80 18.49
N LYS A 411 -17.79 5.18 18.80
CA LYS A 411 -18.95 4.97 17.90
C LYS A 411 -18.83 5.66 16.55
N ASP A 412 -18.04 6.72 16.49
CA ASP A 412 -17.85 7.53 15.29
C ASP A 412 -16.58 7.18 14.52
N ASP A 413 -15.81 6.20 15.00
CA ASP A 413 -14.60 5.73 14.31
C ASP A 413 -14.99 5.01 13.00
N PRO A 414 -14.49 5.47 11.84
CA PRO A 414 -14.88 4.92 10.53
C PRO A 414 -14.36 3.49 10.32
N MET A 415 -13.18 3.15 10.87
CA MET A 415 -12.59 1.82 10.74
C MET A 415 -13.32 0.81 11.62
N GLY A 416 -13.70 1.23 12.85
CA GLY A 416 -14.53 0.41 13.74
C GLY A 416 -15.91 0.11 13.13
N LYS A 417 -16.54 1.10 12.49
CA LYS A 417 -17.81 0.91 11.74
C LYS A 417 -17.64 -0.06 10.58
N ALA A 418 -16.60 0.14 9.76
CA ALA A 418 -16.32 -0.73 8.61
C ALA A 418 -15.98 -2.17 9.03
N ALA A 419 -15.33 -2.35 10.19
CA ALA A 419 -15.13 -3.68 10.77
C ALA A 419 -16.46 -4.33 11.15
N LEU A 420 -17.34 -3.62 11.86
CA LEU A 420 -18.67 -4.12 12.24
C LEU A 420 -19.52 -4.49 11.02
N GLU A 421 -19.56 -3.66 9.99
CA GLU A 421 -20.27 -3.95 8.74
C GLU A 421 -19.83 -5.27 8.13
N ARG A 422 -18.51 -5.56 8.10
CA ARG A 422 -17.98 -6.83 7.60
C ARG A 422 -18.33 -8.04 8.50
N LEU A 423 -18.34 -7.83 9.80
CA LEU A 423 -18.63 -8.89 10.78
C LEU A 423 -20.11 -9.22 10.88
N GLU A 424 -21.00 -8.25 10.63
CA GLU A 424 -22.47 -8.38 10.70
C GLU A 424 -23.11 -8.85 9.38
N ILE A 425 -22.32 -9.10 8.31
CA ILE A 425 -22.85 -9.61 7.04
C ILE A 425 -23.64 -10.90 7.28
N ARG A 426 -24.86 -10.88 6.78
CA ARG A 426 -25.99 -11.81 6.95
C ARG A 426 -25.84 -13.09 6.16
#